data_3382305deb16e50495f20c90e847750e
#
_entry.id   3382305deb16e50495f20c90e847750e
#
_cell.length_a   1.000
_cell.length_b   1.000
_cell.length_c   1.000
_cell.angle_alpha   90.00
_cell.angle_beta   90.00
_cell.angle_gamma   90.00
#
_symmetry.space_group_name_H-M   'P 1'
#
loop_
_entity.id
_entity.type
_entity.pdbx_description
1 polymer ?
#
loop_
_entity_poly.entity_id
_entity_poly.type
_entity_poly.pdbx_seq_one_letter_code
_entity_poly.pdbx_strand_id
1 'polypeptide(L)'
;MQDDIVLTMRGICKYFPNVKALENVDFTLRKGTIHALMGENGAGKSTLIKVLTGVYTMDKGEIRIDGVDNAIVIRSPQEAQNYGISTVYQEITLCPNLTVAENMFIGRTQGKGVDWKAMDKRAGELLDSLGIPARPKQILGSCSLAVQQMVAIARAVDTDCKVLILDEPTSSLDDKEVEMLFRLMRDLKSRGVGIIFVTHFLEQVYAVSDQITVLRNGELVGEYLVKDLPQVQLVEKMIGKDLEDLSVIKKSVPPAGAQSENFYEAEGLSSSQSRPFDFHIARGEVNGFTGLLGSGRSESVRAIFGADPVTGGSVKIEGKKAKIGKPLDAMKHGIGYLPEDRKRDGIIADLSVRDNIILALQVIKGVTHPFSRAKAEAFADEYIKALDIKTASSDTPIKSLSGGNQQKVILARWLLTHPQYLILDEPTRGIDVGTKTEIQKLVLKLAEEGMSITFISSEIEEMLRTCSRLIVMRDRNIVGELKGDELTQERVMRTIAGGGD
;
A
#
# COMPACT_ATOMS: atom_id res chain seq x y z
N MET A 1 -32.71 -11.10 -18.03
CA MET A 1 -31.44 -11.19 -17.27
C MET A 1 -30.16 -11.13 -18.12
N GLN A 2 -30.25 -11.15 -19.46
CA GLN A 2 -29.08 -10.93 -20.35
C GLN A 2 -28.85 -9.44 -20.69
N ASP A 3 -29.83 -8.57 -20.52
CA ASP A 3 -29.79 -7.15 -20.94
C ASP A 3 -28.94 -6.24 -20.03
N ASP A 4 -28.48 -6.71 -18.87
CA ASP A 4 -27.72 -5.89 -17.90
C ASP A 4 -26.21 -6.06 -17.99
N ILE A 5 -25.69 -6.89 -18.89
CA ILE A 5 -24.24 -7.15 -19.01
C ILE A 5 -23.64 -6.12 -19.95
N VAL A 6 -22.62 -5.38 -19.46
CA VAL A 6 -21.88 -4.41 -20.27
C VAL A 6 -20.62 -5.00 -20.88
N LEU A 7 -19.98 -5.96 -20.18
CA LEU A 7 -18.73 -6.60 -20.63
C LEU A 7 -18.68 -8.05 -20.19
N THR A 8 -18.26 -8.94 -21.09
CA THR A 8 -17.82 -10.30 -20.74
C THR A 8 -16.45 -10.60 -21.32
N MET A 9 -15.63 -11.25 -20.52
CA MET A 9 -14.38 -11.87 -20.93
C MET A 9 -14.49 -13.36 -20.63
N ARG A 10 -14.20 -14.24 -21.59
CA ARG A 10 -14.35 -15.69 -21.46
C ARG A 10 -13.09 -16.40 -21.90
N GLY A 11 -12.59 -17.31 -21.06
CA GLY A 11 -11.44 -18.15 -21.34
C GLY A 11 -10.16 -17.37 -21.61
N ILE A 12 -9.97 -16.20 -20.98
CA ILE A 12 -8.84 -15.34 -21.26
C ILE A 12 -7.54 -16.00 -20.82
N CYS A 13 -6.62 -16.18 -21.77
CA CYS A 13 -5.26 -16.61 -21.50
C CYS A 13 -4.25 -15.56 -21.94
N LYS A 14 -3.21 -15.36 -21.13
CA LYS A 14 -2.05 -14.52 -21.45
C LYS A 14 -0.77 -15.15 -20.94
N TYR A 15 0.16 -15.39 -21.85
CA TYR A 15 1.44 -16.01 -21.55
C TYR A 15 2.59 -15.04 -21.82
N PHE A 16 3.60 -15.06 -20.97
CA PHE A 16 4.90 -14.42 -21.16
C PHE A 16 5.99 -15.49 -21.10
N PRO A 17 7.21 -15.24 -21.55
CA PRO A 17 8.30 -16.20 -21.42
C PRO A 17 8.39 -16.74 -19.98
N ASN A 18 8.20 -18.05 -19.84
CA ASN A 18 8.22 -18.79 -18.57
C ASN A 18 7.15 -18.40 -17.52
N VAL A 19 6.13 -17.59 -17.88
CA VAL A 19 5.07 -17.18 -16.96
C VAL A 19 3.70 -17.30 -17.62
N LYS A 20 2.81 -18.08 -17.02
CA LYS A 20 1.38 -18.07 -17.33
C LYS A 20 0.72 -16.98 -16.47
N ALA A 21 0.55 -15.79 -17.04
CA ALA A 21 0.01 -14.65 -16.31
C ALA A 21 -1.52 -14.69 -16.18
N LEU A 22 -2.20 -15.30 -17.14
CA LEU A 22 -3.64 -15.63 -17.11
C LEU A 22 -3.86 -16.99 -17.76
N GLU A 23 -4.66 -17.84 -17.11
CA GLU A 23 -5.04 -19.16 -17.60
C GLU A 23 -6.56 -19.34 -17.45
N ASN A 24 -7.27 -19.33 -18.59
CA ASN A 24 -8.72 -19.58 -18.68
C ASN A 24 -9.57 -18.70 -17.73
N VAL A 25 -9.31 -17.39 -17.67
CA VAL A 25 -10.00 -16.47 -16.78
C VAL A 25 -11.28 -15.97 -17.41
N ASP A 26 -12.38 -16.11 -16.67
CA ASP A 26 -13.68 -15.51 -16.97
C ASP A 26 -13.87 -14.25 -16.10
N PHE A 27 -14.55 -13.24 -16.66
CA PHE A 27 -14.95 -12.03 -15.95
C PHE A 27 -16.22 -11.45 -16.55
N THR A 28 -17.15 -11.02 -15.70
CA THR A 28 -18.43 -10.45 -16.14
C THR A 28 -18.71 -9.13 -15.41
N LEU A 29 -18.94 -8.04 -16.16
CA LEU A 29 -19.34 -6.75 -15.60
C LEU A 29 -20.75 -6.40 -16.02
N ARG A 30 -21.56 -5.92 -15.06
CA ARG A 30 -22.93 -5.46 -15.30
C ARG A 30 -23.00 -3.94 -15.38
N LYS A 31 -23.99 -3.43 -16.12
CA LYS A 31 -24.30 -1.99 -16.17
C LYS A 31 -24.66 -1.49 -14.77
N GLY A 32 -24.17 -0.31 -14.43
CA GLY A 32 -24.48 0.32 -13.15
C GLY A 32 -24.10 -0.53 -11.94
N THR A 33 -22.97 -1.24 -12.01
CA THR A 33 -22.40 -1.97 -10.86
C THR A 33 -20.96 -1.57 -10.66
N ILE A 34 -20.51 -1.64 -9.40
CA ILE A 34 -19.11 -1.55 -9.02
C ILE A 34 -18.63 -2.96 -8.71
N HIS A 35 -17.72 -3.46 -9.52
CA HIS A 35 -17.18 -4.80 -9.45
C HIS A 35 -15.72 -4.76 -9.01
N ALA A 36 -15.42 -5.23 -7.81
CA ALA A 36 -14.05 -5.30 -7.30
C ALA A 36 -13.29 -6.47 -7.94
N LEU A 37 -12.08 -6.20 -8.43
CA LEU A 37 -11.15 -7.23 -8.91
C LEU A 37 -10.04 -7.42 -7.88
N MET A 38 -10.08 -8.56 -7.17
CA MET A 38 -9.27 -8.86 -6.01
C MET A 38 -8.27 -9.99 -6.28
N GLY A 39 -7.24 -10.08 -5.46
CA GLY A 39 -6.18 -11.09 -5.52
C GLY A 39 -4.84 -10.52 -5.06
N GLU A 40 -3.89 -11.39 -4.74
CA GLU A 40 -2.54 -10.98 -4.35
C GLU A 40 -1.77 -10.29 -5.48
N ASN A 41 -0.60 -9.73 -5.14
CA ASN A 41 0.32 -9.22 -6.16
C ASN A 41 0.82 -10.39 -7.02
N GLY A 42 0.74 -10.22 -8.35
CA GLY A 42 1.03 -11.32 -9.28
C GLY A 42 -0.16 -12.23 -9.59
N ALA A 43 -1.33 -12.05 -8.98
CA ALA A 43 -2.52 -12.85 -9.25
C ALA A 43 -3.10 -12.70 -10.68
N GLY A 44 -2.59 -11.76 -11.48
CA GLY A 44 -3.04 -11.55 -12.86
C GLY A 44 -3.96 -10.33 -13.06
N LYS A 45 -4.35 -9.59 -12.00
CA LYS A 45 -5.27 -8.43 -12.09
C LYS A 45 -4.85 -7.40 -13.14
N SER A 46 -3.64 -6.86 -13.02
CA SER A 46 -3.12 -5.86 -13.96
C SER A 46 -2.93 -6.41 -15.37
N THR A 47 -2.67 -7.71 -15.51
CA THR A 47 -2.59 -8.37 -16.82
C THR A 47 -3.98 -8.44 -17.46
N LEU A 48 -5.02 -8.79 -16.70
CA LEU A 48 -6.41 -8.82 -17.18
C LEU A 48 -6.86 -7.42 -17.66
N ILE A 49 -6.56 -6.38 -16.87
CA ILE A 49 -6.83 -4.98 -17.24
C ILE A 49 -6.06 -4.60 -18.52
N LYS A 50 -4.78 -4.94 -18.62
CA LYS A 50 -3.96 -4.63 -19.82
C LYS A 50 -4.42 -5.37 -21.07
N VAL A 51 -5.00 -6.55 -20.92
CA VAL A 51 -5.67 -7.27 -22.02
C VAL A 51 -6.95 -6.53 -22.42
N LEU A 52 -7.79 -6.14 -21.45
CA LEU A 52 -9.02 -5.42 -21.69
C LEU A 52 -8.79 -4.03 -22.31
N THR A 53 -7.70 -3.38 -21.98
CA THR A 53 -7.32 -2.05 -22.51
C THR A 53 -6.47 -2.11 -23.77
N GLY A 54 -6.18 -3.30 -24.31
CA GLY A 54 -5.40 -3.45 -25.52
C GLY A 54 -3.90 -3.13 -25.40
N VAL A 55 -3.39 -2.95 -24.17
CA VAL A 55 -1.94 -2.84 -23.92
C VAL A 55 -1.25 -4.18 -24.18
N TYR A 56 -1.94 -5.28 -23.85
CA TYR A 56 -1.53 -6.62 -24.21
C TYR A 56 -2.61 -7.28 -25.08
N THR A 57 -2.22 -8.02 -26.10
CA THR A 57 -3.12 -8.92 -26.82
C THR A 57 -3.29 -10.21 -26.02
N MET A 58 -4.51 -10.71 -25.90
CA MET A 58 -4.78 -12.05 -25.36
C MET A 58 -4.23 -13.13 -26.30
N ASP A 59 -3.81 -14.25 -25.73
CA ASP A 59 -3.36 -15.41 -26.52
C ASP A 59 -4.52 -16.36 -26.83
N LYS A 60 -5.55 -16.42 -25.95
CA LYS A 60 -6.80 -17.15 -26.13
C LYS A 60 -7.94 -16.43 -25.43
N GLY A 61 -9.17 -16.79 -25.79
CA GLY A 61 -10.40 -16.29 -25.19
C GLY A 61 -11.16 -15.34 -26.10
N GLU A 62 -12.23 -14.77 -25.56
CA GLU A 62 -13.06 -13.78 -26.24
C GLU A 62 -13.49 -12.66 -25.32
N ILE A 63 -13.64 -11.45 -25.87
CA ILE A 63 -14.16 -10.27 -25.20
C ILE A 63 -15.43 -9.85 -25.94
N ARG A 64 -16.52 -9.61 -25.21
CA ARG A 64 -17.78 -9.05 -25.75
C ARG A 64 -18.17 -7.83 -24.95
N ILE A 65 -18.66 -6.81 -25.63
CA ILE A 65 -19.15 -5.58 -25.05
C ILE A 65 -20.56 -5.27 -25.54
N ASP A 66 -21.36 -4.68 -24.68
CA ASP A 66 -22.73 -4.29 -25.02
C ASP A 66 -22.80 -3.36 -26.23
N GLY A 67 -23.76 -3.63 -27.13
CA GLY A 67 -23.93 -2.90 -28.39
C GLY A 67 -22.97 -3.33 -29.51
N VAL A 68 -22.23 -4.43 -29.34
CA VAL A 68 -21.39 -5.05 -30.39
C VAL A 68 -21.75 -6.52 -30.56
N ASP A 69 -22.24 -6.91 -31.74
CA ASP A 69 -22.78 -8.25 -31.98
C ASP A 69 -21.72 -9.37 -31.89
N ASN A 70 -20.48 -9.06 -32.27
CA ASN A 70 -19.39 -10.04 -32.34
C ASN A 70 -18.39 -9.87 -31.19
N ALA A 71 -17.65 -10.94 -30.90
CA ALA A 71 -16.47 -10.85 -30.06
C ALA A 71 -15.44 -9.88 -30.67
N ILE A 72 -14.81 -9.10 -29.80
CA ILE A 72 -13.85 -8.07 -30.20
C ILE A 72 -12.43 -8.45 -29.81
N VAL A 73 -11.46 -7.94 -30.55
CA VAL A 73 -10.04 -7.99 -30.21
C VAL A 73 -9.54 -6.57 -30.08
N ILE A 74 -9.16 -6.18 -28.89
CA ILE A 74 -8.67 -4.84 -28.60
C ILE A 74 -7.14 -4.84 -28.70
N ARG A 75 -6.59 -3.99 -29.58
CA ARG A 75 -5.16 -3.95 -29.89
C ARG A 75 -4.45 -2.67 -29.42
N SER A 76 -5.20 -1.70 -28.95
CA SER A 76 -4.65 -0.45 -28.45
C SER A 76 -5.60 0.20 -27.42
N PRO A 77 -5.09 1.07 -26.54
CA PRO A 77 -5.93 1.85 -25.63
C PRO A 77 -6.92 2.76 -26.33
N GLN A 78 -6.60 3.22 -27.54
CA GLN A 78 -7.52 4.02 -28.35
C GLN A 78 -8.70 3.18 -28.84
N GLU A 79 -8.48 1.94 -29.26
CA GLU A 79 -9.57 1.01 -29.60
C GLU A 79 -10.46 0.72 -28.38
N ALA A 80 -9.87 0.51 -27.21
CA ALA A 80 -10.62 0.33 -25.96
C ALA A 80 -11.56 1.53 -25.70
N GLN A 81 -11.04 2.76 -25.84
CA GLN A 81 -11.83 3.98 -25.69
C GLN A 81 -12.96 4.06 -26.73
N ASN A 82 -12.74 3.66 -27.97
CA ASN A 82 -13.77 3.64 -29.00
C ASN A 82 -14.92 2.67 -28.68
N TYR A 83 -14.66 1.62 -27.89
CA TYR A 83 -15.67 0.70 -27.36
C TYR A 83 -16.30 1.19 -26.04
N GLY A 84 -15.92 2.38 -25.55
CA GLY A 84 -16.42 2.93 -24.29
C GLY A 84 -15.71 2.37 -23.06
N ILE A 85 -14.50 1.82 -23.19
CA ILE A 85 -13.68 1.35 -22.07
C ILE A 85 -12.63 2.41 -21.74
N SER A 86 -12.70 2.97 -20.54
CA SER A 86 -11.75 3.99 -20.06
C SER A 86 -11.03 3.52 -18.79
N THR A 87 -9.78 3.92 -18.62
CA THR A 87 -8.95 3.50 -17.47
C THR A 87 -8.31 4.70 -16.81
N VAL A 88 -8.37 4.71 -15.48
CA VAL A 88 -7.60 5.60 -14.62
C VAL A 88 -6.61 4.71 -13.85
N TYR A 89 -5.33 4.88 -14.13
CA TYR A 89 -4.25 4.10 -13.53
C TYR A 89 -3.85 4.68 -12.17
N GLN A 90 -3.15 3.89 -11.37
CA GLN A 90 -2.63 4.25 -10.07
C GLN A 90 -1.76 5.53 -10.10
N GLU A 91 -0.90 5.67 -11.11
CA GLU A 91 -0.15 6.91 -11.33
C GLU A 91 -0.99 7.87 -12.17
N ILE A 92 -1.27 9.06 -11.63
CA ILE A 92 -2.04 10.09 -12.32
C ILE A 92 -1.24 10.59 -13.51
N THR A 93 -1.68 10.24 -14.72
CA THR A 93 -1.02 10.64 -15.99
C THR A 93 -1.54 11.98 -16.49
N LEU A 94 -1.62 12.97 -15.59
CA LEU A 94 -2.05 14.33 -15.90
C LEU A 94 -0.85 15.30 -15.84
N CYS A 95 -0.96 16.42 -16.55
CA CYS A 95 0.08 17.43 -16.59
C CYS A 95 -0.17 18.50 -15.50
N PRO A 96 0.59 18.53 -14.40
CA PRO A 96 0.33 19.44 -13.28
C PRO A 96 0.46 20.91 -13.63
N ASN A 97 1.25 21.24 -14.66
CA ASN A 97 1.47 22.63 -15.13
C ASN A 97 0.37 23.16 -16.04
N LEU A 98 -0.57 22.33 -16.47
CA LEU A 98 -1.71 22.71 -17.30
C LEU A 98 -2.92 22.97 -16.42
N THR A 99 -3.91 23.68 -16.99
CA THR A 99 -5.20 23.90 -16.35
C THR A 99 -6.01 22.59 -16.28
N VAL A 100 -7.03 22.56 -15.42
CA VAL A 100 -7.99 21.46 -15.33
C VAL A 100 -8.63 21.19 -16.68
N ALA A 101 -9.12 22.25 -17.37
CA ALA A 101 -9.75 22.10 -18.69
C ALA A 101 -8.79 21.53 -19.74
N GLU A 102 -7.55 22.02 -19.79
CA GLU A 102 -6.52 21.47 -20.70
C GLU A 102 -6.26 19.99 -20.43
N ASN A 103 -6.14 19.59 -19.17
CA ASN A 103 -5.96 18.19 -18.81
C ASN A 103 -7.14 17.30 -19.22
N MET A 104 -8.37 17.80 -19.13
CA MET A 104 -9.56 17.04 -19.53
C MET A 104 -9.63 16.79 -21.03
N PHE A 105 -9.15 17.73 -21.86
CA PHE A 105 -9.35 17.71 -23.32
C PHE A 105 -8.06 17.56 -24.14
N ILE A 106 -6.88 17.46 -23.52
CA ILE A 106 -5.63 17.22 -24.23
C ILE A 106 -5.73 15.97 -25.12
N GLY A 107 -5.32 16.12 -26.39
CA GLY A 107 -5.38 15.05 -27.39
C GLY A 107 -6.75 14.79 -28.00
N ARG A 108 -7.79 15.58 -27.65
CA ARG A 108 -9.18 15.40 -28.15
C ARG A 108 -9.67 16.53 -29.04
N THR A 109 -8.85 17.55 -29.30
CA THR A 109 -9.21 18.66 -30.18
C THR A 109 -9.25 18.20 -31.64
N GLN A 110 -10.45 18.31 -32.26
CA GLN A 110 -10.61 18.05 -33.68
C GLN A 110 -10.50 19.37 -34.47
N GLY A 111 -9.56 19.43 -35.42
CA GLY A 111 -9.45 20.58 -36.32
C GLY A 111 -8.17 21.41 -36.17
N LYS A 112 -8.11 22.55 -36.90
CA LYS A 112 -6.90 23.40 -37.02
C LYS A 112 -6.71 24.42 -35.89
N GLY A 113 -7.52 24.40 -34.83
CA GLY A 113 -7.42 25.31 -33.69
C GLY A 113 -8.16 24.80 -32.45
N VAL A 114 -7.81 25.36 -31.29
CA VAL A 114 -8.45 25.06 -30.00
C VAL A 114 -9.46 26.15 -29.69
N ASP A 115 -10.74 25.80 -29.56
CA ASP A 115 -11.75 26.69 -29.00
C ASP A 115 -11.68 26.67 -27.47
N TRP A 116 -10.88 27.55 -26.92
CA TRP A 116 -10.66 27.68 -25.46
C TRP A 116 -11.97 27.99 -24.70
N LYS A 117 -12.89 28.79 -25.29
CA LYS A 117 -14.15 29.14 -24.61
C LYS A 117 -15.07 27.92 -24.52
N ALA A 118 -15.21 27.19 -25.62
CA ALA A 118 -16.01 25.96 -25.63
C ALA A 118 -15.41 24.90 -24.69
N MET A 119 -14.09 24.77 -24.66
CA MET A 119 -13.38 23.86 -23.79
C MET A 119 -13.60 24.21 -22.31
N ASP A 120 -13.41 25.47 -21.92
CA ASP A 120 -13.63 25.93 -20.54
C ASP A 120 -15.10 25.73 -20.11
N LYS A 121 -16.05 26.02 -21.00
CA LYS A 121 -17.47 25.82 -20.74
C LYS A 121 -17.79 24.34 -20.52
N ARG A 122 -17.34 23.48 -21.42
CA ARG A 122 -17.55 22.02 -21.31
C ARG A 122 -16.92 21.45 -20.07
N ALA A 123 -15.69 21.88 -19.73
CA ALA A 123 -15.02 21.49 -18.49
C ALA A 123 -15.86 21.89 -17.25
N GLY A 124 -16.37 23.13 -17.22
CA GLY A 124 -17.23 23.59 -16.13
C GLY A 124 -18.47 22.74 -15.96
N GLU A 125 -19.22 22.51 -17.07
CA GLU A 125 -20.44 21.69 -17.08
C GLU A 125 -20.14 20.26 -16.52
N LEU A 126 -19.00 19.66 -16.91
CA LEU A 126 -18.65 18.31 -16.48
C LEU A 126 -18.22 18.28 -15.00
N LEU A 127 -17.41 19.24 -14.56
CA LEU A 127 -17.01 19.36 -13.15
C LEU A 127 -18.22 19.55 -12.24
N ASP A 128 -19.15 20.45 -12.62
CA ASP A 128 -20.38 20.70 -11.87
C ASP A 128 -21.28 19.44 -11.84
N SER A 129 -21.43 18.76 -12.98
CA SER A 129 -22.27 17.55 -13.07
C SER A 129 -21.77 16.39 -12.23
N LEU A 130 -20.45 16.32 -11.99
CA LEU A 130 -19.78 15.28 -11.20
C LEU A 130 -19.47 15.74 -9.78
N GLY A 131 -19.82 16.99 -9.39
CA GLY A 131 -19.57 17.52 -8.07
C GLY A 131 -18.08 17.67 -7.71
N ILE A 132 -17.22 17.93 -8.73
CA ILE A 132 -15.78 18.04 -8.54
C ILE A 132 -15.43 19.48 -8.15
N PRO A 133 -14.79 19.72 -6.96
CA PRO A 133 -14.50 21.05 -6.46
C PRO A 133 -13.26 21.67 -7.14
N ALA A 134 -13.31 21.88 -8.44
CA ALA A 134 -12.25 22.50 -9.24
C ALA A 134 -12.84 23.50 -10.25
N ARG A 135 -12.01 24.44 -10.71
CA ARG A 135 -12.37 25.39 -11.74
C ARG A 135 -11.65 25.07 -13.05
N PRO A 136 -12.30 25.27 -14.24
CA PRO A 136 -11.68 24.94 -15.53
C PRO A 136 -10.29 25.56 -15.73
N LYS A 137 -10.09 26.82 -15.34
CA LYS A 137 -8.82 27.56 -15.48
C LYS A 137 -7.84 27.39 -14.33
N GLN A 138 -8.18 26.61 -13.31
CA GLN A 138 -7.29 26.32 -12.20
C GLN A 138 -6.13 25.43 -12.68
N ILE A 139 -4.90 25.74 -12.25
CA ILE A 139 -3.72 24.88 -12.53
C ILE A 139 -3.87 23.59 -11.75
N LEU A 140 -3.79 22.46 -12.44
CA LEU A 140 -4.06 21.15 -11.85
C LEU A 140 -3.13 20.83 -10.66
N GLY A 141 -1.87 21.19 -10.74
CA GLY A 141 -0.89 21.00 -9.67
C GLY A 141 -1.19 21.76 -8.36
N SER A 142 -2.14 22.74 -8.39
CA SER A 142 -2.62 23.42 -7.18
C SER A 142 -3.79 22.72 -6.51
N CYS A 143 -4.33 21.68 -7.12
CA CYS A 143 -5.41 20.86 -6.57
C CYS A 143 -4.86 19.77 -5.65
N SER A 144 -5.67 19.30 -4.68
CA SER A 144 -5.33 18.10 -3.91
C SER A 144 -5.24 16.87 -4.80
N LEU A 145 -4.57 15.82 -4.34
CA LEU A 145 -4.46 14.56 -5.10
C LEU A 145 -5.84 13.95 -5.40
N ALA A 146 -6.78 14.05 -4.48
CA ALA A 146 -8.15 13.60 -4.69
C ALA A 146 -8.83 14.34 -5.84
N VAL A 147 -8.70 15.67 -5.90
CA VAL A 147 -9.27 16.48 -6.98
C VAL A 147 -8.59 16.13 -8.30
N GLN A 148 -7.27 15.94 -8.33
CA GLN A 148 -6.55 15.49 -9.52
C GLN A 148 -7.06 14.12 -10.00
N GLN A 149 -7.31 13.18 -9.08
CA GLN A 149 -7.87 11.87 -9.37
C GLN A 149 -9.28 11.99 -9.95
N MET A 150 -10.14 12.82 -9.36
CA MET A 150 -11.49 13.08 -9.87
C MET A 150 -11.48 13.74 -11.25
N VAL A 151 -10.53 14.64 -11.54
CA VAL A 151 -10.32 15.21 -12.88
C VAL A 151 -9.90 14.14 -13.89
N ALA A 152 -9.05 13.19 -13.50
CA ALA A 152 -8.70 12.04 -14.35
C ALA A 152 -9.93 11.18 -14.68
N ILE A 153 -10.80 10.95 -13.69
CA ILE A 153 -12.07 10.24 -13.89
C ILE A 153 -13.00 11.05 -14.80
N ALA A 154 -13.16 12.34 -14.55
CA ALA A 154 -13.98 13.23 -15.42
C ALA A 154 -13.49 13.16 -16.88
N ARG A 155 -12.19 13.22 -17.10
CA ARG A 155 -11.59 13.02 -18.43
C ARG A 155 -11.96 11.66 -19.03
N ALA A 156 -11.94 10.59 -18.21
CA ALA A 156 -12.22 9.23 -18.65
C ALA A 156 -13.70 9.05 -19.06
N VAL A 157 -14.64 9.72 -18.36
CA VAL A 157 -16.09 9.55 -18.59
C VAL A 157 -16.70 10.56 -19.57
N ASP A 158 -15.97 11.59 -19.99
CA ASP A 158 -16.45 12.57 -20.98
C ASP A 158 -16.70 11.97 -22.38
N THR A 159 -16.15 10.80 -22.65
CA THR A 159 -16.42 10.02 -23.87
C THR A 159 -17.37 8.90 -23.51
N ASP A 160 -18.50 8.74 -24.13
CA ASP A 160 -19.52 7.68 -23.97
C ASP A 160 -19.02 6.40 -23.22
N CYS A 161 -18.61 6.58 -21.95
CA CYS A 161 -17.94 5.60 -21.14
C CYS A 161 -18.95 4.57 -20.62
N LYS A 162 -18.83 3.32 -21.07
CA LYS A 162 -19.64 2.19 -20.63
C LYS A 162 -18.96 1.43 -19.49
N VAL A 163 -17.63 1.33 -19.55
CA VAL A 163 -16.78 0.61 -18.59
C VAL A 163 -15.67 1.54 -18.11
N LEU A 164 -15.65 1.82 -16.81
CA LEU A 164 -14.61 2.59 -16.16
C LEU A 164 -13.74 1.67 -15.30
N ILE A 165 -12.45 1.65 -15.55
CA ILE A 165 -11.46 0.90 -14.76
C ILE A 165 -10.74 1.88 -13.87
N LEU A 166 -10.75 1.61 -12.56
CA LEU A 166 -10.04 2.35 -11.53
C LEU A 166 -9.00 1.44 -10.88
N ASP A 167 -7.72 1.67 -11.15
CA ASP A 167 -6.61 0.86 -10.66
C ASP A 167 -5.94 1.57 -9.48
N GLU A 168 -6.21 1.08 -8.25
CA GLU A 168 -5.75 1.62 -6.96
C GLU A 168 -5.98 3.14 -6.77
N PRO A 169 -7.18 3.67 -7.05
CA PRO A 169 -7.42 5.10 -7.10
C PRO A 169 -7.34 5.80 -5.72
N THR A 170 -7.27 5.05 -4.63
CA THR A 170 -7.32 5.54 -3.25
C THR A 170 -5.99 5.46 -2.51
N SER A 171 -4.94 4.92 -3.13
CA SER A 171 -3.67 4.57 -2.47
C SER A 171 -2.93 5.75 -1.80
N SER A 172 -3.26 6.99 -2.16
CA SER A 172 -2.63 8.21 -1.63
C SER A 172 -3.63 9.23 -1.10
N LEU A 173 -4.87 8.80 -0.81
CA LEU A 173 -5.97 9.66 -0.36
C LEU A 173 -6.22 9.46 1.14
N ASP A 174 -6.65 10.53 1.81
CA ASP A 174 -7.18 10.44 3.17
C ASP A 174 -8.65 9.96 3.20
N ASP A 175 -9.20 9.65 4.38
CA ASP A 175 -10.56 9.10 4.52
C ASP A 175 -11.65 10.01 3.95
N LYS A 176 -11.50 11.35 4.07
CA LYS A 176 -12.45 12.30 3.52
C LYS A 176 -12.38 12.35 2.00
N GLU A 177 -11.17 12.28 1.46
CA GLU A 177 -10.90 12.23 0.04
C GLU A 177 -11.40 10.93 -0.59
N VAL A 178 -11.22 9.79 0.11
CA VAL A 178 -11.78 8.48 -0.28
C VAL A 178 -13.30 8.55 -0.36
N GLU A 179 -13.98 9.16 0.63
CA GLU A 179 -15.44 9.28 0.59
C GLU A 179 -15.94 10.20 -0.55
N MET A 180 -15.18 11.25 -0.90
CA MET A 180 -15.47 12.08 -2.08
C MET A 180 -15.39 11.24 -3.37
N LEU A 181 -14.36 10.43 -3.52
CA LEU A 181 -14.20 9.53 -4.65
C LEU A 181 -15.34 8.50 -4.70
N PHE A 182 -15.74 7.91 -3.58
CA PHE A 182 -16.83 6.95 -3.51
C PHE A 182 -18.19 7.55 -3.88
N ARG A 183 -18.44 8.82 -3.52
CA ARG A 183 -19.64 9.55 -4.01
C ARG A 183 -19.65 9.67 -5.52
N LEU A 184 -18.53 10.04 -6.12
CA LEU A 184 -18.38 10.11 -7.57
C LEU A 184 -18.61 8.73 -8.22
N MET A 185 -18.05 7.65 -7.67
CA MET A 185 -18.26 6.29 -8.17
C MET A 185 -19.73 5.87 -8.08
N ARG A 186 -20.42 6.18 -6.98
CA ARG A 186 -21.87 5.90 -6.82
C ARG A 186 -22.72 6.70 -7.79
N ASP A 187 -22.36 7.96 -8.09
CA ASP A 187 -23.04 8.77 -9.08
C ASP A 187 -22.85 8.18 -10.48
N LEU A 188 -21.65 7.83 -10.90
CA LEU A 188 -21.38 7.18 -12.19
C LEU A 188 -22.11 5.84 -12.33
N LYS A 189 -22.11 5.02 -11.26
CA LYS A 189 -22.90 3.80 -11.18
C LYS A 189 -24.38 4.08 -11.43
N SER A 190 -24.96 5.10 -10.81
CA SER A 190 -26.38 5.45 -10.98
C SER A 190 -26.72 5.89 -12.42
N ARG A 191 -25.73 6.39 -13.16
CA ARG A 191 -25.83 6.74 -14.59
C ARG A 191 -25.66 5.53 -15.53
N GLY A 192 -25.49 4.31 -14.97
CA GLY A 192 -25.38 3.07 -15.73
C GLY A 192 -23.95 2.69 -16.12
N VAL A 193 -22.92 3.41 -15.68
CA VAL A 193 -21.52 3.05 -15.94
C VAL A 193 -21.16 1.80 -15.13
N GLY A 194 -20.60 0.77 -15.78
CA GLY A 194 -20.00 -0.37 -15.11
C GLY A 194 -18.59 -0.02 -14.65
N ILE A 195 -18.27 -0.21 -13.36
CA ILE A 195 -16.99 0.17 -12.79
C ILE A 195 -16.22 -1.08 -12.37
N ILE A 196 -15.00 -1.24 -12.87
CA ILE A 196 -14.02 -2.22 -12.37
C ILE A 196 -13.14 -1.49 -11.36
N PHE A 197 -13.20 -1.92 -10.10
CA PHE A 197 -12.48 -1.30 -9.00
C PHE A 197 -11.38 -2.24 -8.51
N VAL A 198 -10.12 -1.87 -8.68
CA VAL A 198 -8.97 -2.61 -8.19
C VAL A 198 -8.40 -1.91 -6.99
N THR A 199 -8.34 -2.59 -5.86
CA THR A 199 -7.75 -2.09 -4.62
C THR A 199 -7.25 -3.27 -3.79
N HIS A 200 -6.33 -2.99 -2.88
CA HIS A 200 -5.91 -3.95 -1.85
C HIS A 200 -6.53 -3.65 -0.47
N PHE A 201 -7.31 -2.56 -0.35
CA PHE A 201 -8.01 -2.18 0.88
C PHE A 201 -9.36 -2.88 0.96
N LEU A 202 -9.45 -3.93 1.78
CA LEU A 202 -10.66 -4.74 1.91
C LEU A 202 -11.87 -3.92 2.36
N GLU A 203 -11.70 -3.04 3.36
CA GLU A 203 -12.78 -2.17 3.86
C GLU A 203 -13.41 -1.34 2.75
N GLN A 204 -12.61 -0.85 1.81
CA GLN A 204 -13.09 -0.06 0.67
C GLN A 204 -13.94 -0.92 -0.29
N VAL A 205 -13.56 -2.18 -0.50
CA VAL A 205 -14.33 -3.11 -1.33
C VAL A 205 -15.74 -3.28 -0.74
N TYR A 206 -15.81 -3.52 0.58
CA TYR A 206 -17.10 -3.69 1.27
C TYR A 206 -17.94 -2.40 1.35
N ALA A 207 -17.28 -1.23 1.35
CA ALA A 207 -17.96 0.08 1.41
C ALA A 207 -18.64 0.49 0.12
N VAL A 208 -18.13 0.06 -1.06
CA VAL A 208 -18.58 0.64 -2.33
C VAL A 208 -18.94 -0.39 -3.40
N SER A 209 -18.45 -1.62 -3.33
CA SER A 209 -18.63 -2.62 -4.39
C SER A 209 -19.90 -3.46 -4.23
N ASP A 210 -20.43 -3.94 -5.36
CA ASP A 210 -21.59 -4.86 -5.42
C ASP A 210 -21.13 -6.30 -5.56
N GLN A 211 -20.08 -6.52 -6.36
CA GLN A 211 -19.53 -7.82 -6.72
C GLN A 211 -18.03 -7.86 -6.54
N ILE A 212 -17.50 -9.06 -6.35
CA ILE A 212 -16.07 -9.32 -6.20
C ILE A 212 -15.69 -10.49 -7.12
N THR A 213 -14.69 -10.29 -7.97
CA THR A 213 -13.96 -11.39 -8.64
C THR A 213 -12.63 -11.58 -7.96
N VAL A 214 -12.31 -12.81 -7.58
CA VAL A 214 -11.03 -13.19 -6.97
C VAL A 214 -10.19 -13.93 -7.98
N LEU A 215 -8.98 -13.41 -8.24
CA LEU A 215 -7.93 -14.08 -9.02
C LEU A 215 -6.82 -14.59 -8.09
N ARG A 216 -6.23 -15.72 -8.43
CA ARG A 216 -5.06 -16.28 -7.76
C ARG A 216 -4.18 -17.03 -8.76
N ASN A 217 -2.88 -16.71 -8.80
CA ASN A 217 -1.89 -17.34 -9.67
C ASN A 217 -2.30 -17.35 -11.17
N GLY A 218 -3.01 -16.31 -11.62
CA GLY A 218 -3.47 -16.19 -13.01
C GLY A 218 -4.76 -16.92 -13.32
N GLU A 219 -5.44 -17.51 -12.34
CA GLU A 219 -6.68 -18.25 -12.49
C GLU A 219 -7.84 -17.61 -11.73
N LEU A 220 -9.08 -17.87 -12.18
CA LEU A 220 -10.29 -17.44 -11.50
C LEU A 220 -10.57 -18.35 -10.31
N VAL A 221 -10.61 -17.78 -9.09
CA VAL A 221 -11.07 -18.48 -7.89
C VAL A 221 -12.60 -18.46 -7.80
N GLY A 222 -13.23 -17.34 -8.16
CA GLY A 222 -14.67 -17.20 -8.23
C GLY A 222 -15.17 -15.78 -8.30
N GLU A 223 -16.47 -15.64 -8.61
CA GLU A 223 -17.20 -14.36 -8.57
C GLU A 223 -18.27 -14.44 -7.46
N TYR A 224 -18.39 -13.37 -6.67
CA TYR A 224 -19.25 -13.34 -5.48
C TYR A 224 -19.98 -12.00 -5.38
N LEU A 225 -21.17 -12.00 -4.77
CA LEU A 225 -21.77 -10.76 -4.28
C LEU A 225 -21.10 -10.36 -2.97
N VAL A 226 -20.82 -9.06 -2.81
CA VAL A 226 -20.15 -8.53 -1.59
C VAL A 226 -20.91 -8.93 -0.32
N LYS A 227 -22.25 -8.85 -0.35
CA LYS A 227 -23.11 -9.20 0.80
C LYS A 227 -23.04 -10.67 1.22
N ASP A 228 -22.65 -11.56 0.30
CA ASP A 228 -22.66 -13.02 0.52
C ASP A 228 -21.23 -13.57 0.84
N LEU A 229 -20.20 -12.74 0.77
CA LEU A 229 -18.81 -13.11 1.01
C LEU A 229 -18.25 -12.34 2.21
N PRO A 230 -18.18 -12.93 3.43
CA PRO A 230 -17.52 -12.30 4.56
C PRO A 230 -16.05 -12.00 4.29
N GLN A 231 -15.52 -10.92 4.88
CA GLN A 231 -14.14 -10.43 4.66
C GLN A 231 -13.09 -11.52 4.92
N VAL A 232 -13.28 -12.30 5.97
CA VAL A 232 -12.42 -13.45 6.34
C VAL A 232 -12.33 -14.45 5.19
N GLN A 233 -13.48 -14.85 4.62
CA GLN A 233 -13.52 -15.79 3.49
C GLN A 233 -12.93 -15.21 2.21
N LEU A 234 -13.06 -13.89 1.98
CA LEU A 234 -12.40 -13.23 0.85
C LEU A 234 -10.87 -13.38 0.96
N VAL A 235 -10.31 -13.14 2.15
CA VAL A 235 -8.88 -13.30 2.42
C VAL A 235 -8.43 -14.75 2.19
N GLU A 236 -9.17 -15.75 2.68
CA GLU A 236 -8.91 -17.18 2.43
C GLU A 236 -8.83 -17.52 0.94
N LYS A 237 -9.79 -17.00 0.18
CA LYS A 237 -9.84 -17.23 -1.28
C LYS A 237 -8.68 -16.56 -2.01
N MET A 238 -8.26 -15.38 -1.55
CA MET A 238 -7.11 -14.67 -2.14
C MET A 238 -5.78 -15.39 -1.87
N ILE A 239 -5.55 -15.83 -0.63
CA ILE A 239 -4.29 -16.45 -0.17
C ILE A 239 -4.25 -17.95 -0.52
N GLY A 240 -5.40 -18.64 -0.49
CA GLY A 240 -5.50 -20.07 -0.78
C GLY A 240 -5.00 -20.99 0.34
N LYS A 241 -4.87 -20.47 1.56
CA LYS A 241 -4.55 -21.19 2.79
C LYS A 241 -5.68 -21.00 3.78
N ASP A 242 -5.99 -22.01 4.58
CA ASP A 242 -6.93 -21.89 5.67
C ASP A 242 -6.45 -20.85 6.67
N LEU A 243 -7.35 -19.95 7.09
CA LEU A 243 -7.07 -18.89 8.06
C LEU A 243 -6.78 -19.41 9.47
N GLU A 244 -6.87 -20.71 9.71
CA GLU A 244 -6.38 -21.30 10.97
C GLU A 244 -4.95 -20.85 11.29
N ASP A 245 -4.10 -20.63 10.25
CA ASP A 245 -2.78 -20.06 10.37
C ASP A 245 -2.75 -18.56 10.79
N LEU A 246 -3.83 -17.80 10.57
CA LEU A 246 -3.91 -16.40 11.00
C LEU A 246 -4.51 -16.24 12.40
N SER A 247 -5.41 -17.13 12.80
CA SER A 247 -5.99 -17.16 14.16
C SER A 247 -5.01 -17.68 15.21
N VAL A 248 -3.96 -18.40 14.79
CA VAL A 248 -2.88 -18.95 15.64
C VAL A 248 -1.74 -17.93 15.89
N ILE A 249 -1.82 -16.72 15.36
CA ILE A 249 -0.91 -15.64 15.79
C ILE A 249 -1.27 -15.33 17.26
N LYS A 250 -0.80 -16.19 18.18
CA LYS A 250 -0.84 -15.89 19.61
C LYS A 250 0.10 -14.72 19.87
N LYS A 251 -0.43 -13.67 20.50
CA LYS A 251 0.38 -12.61 21.07
C LYS A 251 1.50 -13.25 21.88
N SER A 252 2.75 -12.95 21.57
CA SER A 252 3.85 -13.28 22.45
C SER A 252 3.72 -12.41 23.71
N VAL A 253 3.01 -12.95 24.70
CA VAL A 253 3.05 -12.38 26.04
C VAL A 253 4.46 -12.68 26.55
N PRO A 254 5.26 -11.67 26.98
CA PRO A 254 6.50 -11.94 27.67
C PRO A 254 6.23 -12.94 28.79
N PRO A 255 7.11 -13.94 29.05
CA PRO A 255 6.85 -14.94 30.06
C PRO A 255 6.53 -14.23 31.38
N ALA A 256 5.36 -14.56 31.96
CA ALA A 256 4.91 -14.01 33.22
C ALA A 256 5.94 -14.34 34.31
N GLY A 257 6.67 -13.33 34.79
CA GLY A 257 7.66 -13.49 35.86
C GLY A 257 9.07 -13.00 35.53
N ALA A 258 9.42 -12.73 34.26
CA ALA A 258 10.62 -11.97 33.98
C ALA A 258 10.32 -10.48 34.18
N GLN A 259 10.93 -9.85 35.19
CA GLN A 259 11.16 -8.40 35.14
C GLN A 259 12.06 -8.18 33.94
N SER A 260 11.46 -7.97 32.76
CA SER A 260 12.22 -7.77 31.53
C SER A 260 12.92 -6.42 31.67
N GLU A 261 14.24 -6.44 31.77
CA GLU A 261 15.05 -5.23 31.76
C GLU A 261 14.73 -4.43 30.48
N ASN A 262 14.53 -3.14 30.63
CA ASN A 262 14.34 -2.27 29.50
C ASN A 262 15.61 -2.25 28.64
N PHE A 263 15.46 -2.52 27.36
CA PHE A 263 16.56 -2.37 26.41
C PHE A 263 16.83 -0.89 26.14
N TYR A 264 15.76 -0.11 25.91
CA TYR A 264 15.84 1.32 25.59
C TYR A 264 14.90 2.11 26.50
N GLU A 265 15.39 3.23 27.03
CA GLU A 265 14.63 4.18 27.81
C GLU A 265 14.95 5.60 27.35
N ALA A 266 13.94 6.42 27.20
CA ALA A 266 14.02 7.84 26.89
C ALA A 266 13.19 8.66 27.89
N GLU A 267 13.76 9.72 28.42
CA GLU A 267 13.10 10.67 29.33
C GLU A 267 13.12 12.06 28.68
N GLY A 268 11.94 12.63 28.41
CA GLY A 268 11.76 13.92 27.75
C GLY A 268 12.41 14.03 26.38
N LEU A 269 12.53 12.91 25.63
CA LEU A 269 13.14 12.90 24.30
C LEU A 269 12.37 13.79 23.35
N SER A 270 13.06 14.72 22.69
CA SER A 270 12.47 15.62 21.71
C SER A 270 13.38 15.83 20.50
N SER A 271 12.77 16.14 19.38
CA SER A 271 13.48 16.47 18.13
C SER A 271 12.94 17.76 17.52
N SER A 272 13.49 18.17 16.40
CA SER A 272 12.95 19.29 15.62
C SER A 272 11.51 19.06 15.13
N GLN A 273 11.06 17.81 15.09
CA GLN A 273 9.74 17.40 14.57
C GLN A 273 8.82 16.78 15.64
N SER A 274 9.35 16.33 16.79
CA SER A 274 8.58 15.74 17.89
C SER A 274 8.58 16.63 19.14
N ARG A 275 7.47 16.60 19.90
CA ARG A 275 7.43 17.18 21.24
C ARG A 275 8.15 16.29 22.24
N PRO A 276 8.53 16.78 23.44
CA PRO A 276 9.12 15.95 24.48
C PRO A 276 8.19 14.79 24.86
N PHE A 277 8.73 13.57 24.91
CA PHE A 277 8.00 12.37 25.33
C PHE A 277 8.91 11.39 26.08
N ASP A 278 8.28 10.60 26.94
CA ASP A 278 8.92 9.49 27.63
C ASP A 278 8.59 8.19 26.91
N PHE A 279 9.57 7.30 26.81
CA PHE A 279 9.41 6.03 26.11
C PHE A 279 10.33 4.98 26.66
N HIS A 280 9.86 3.74 26.72
CA HIS A 280 10.69 2.59 27.03
C HIS A 280 10.25 1.38 26.21
N ILE A 281 11.16 0.44 26.03
CA ILE A 281 10.87 -0.88 25.47
C ILE A 281 11.70 -1.93 26.16
N ALA A 282 11.04 -3.02 26.54
CA ALA A 282 11.67 -4.17 27.17
C ALA A 282 12.25 -5.14 26.11
N ARG A 283 13.18 -6.01 26.53
CA ARG A 283 13.71 -7.07 25.65
C ARG A 283 12.61 -8.04 25.27
N GLY A 284 12.53 -8.36 23.96
CA GLY A 284 11.52 -9.27 23.41
C GLY A 284 10.10 -8.70 23.38
N GLU A 285 9.93 -7.42 23.69
CA GLU A 285 8.63 -6.74 23.60
C GLU A 285 8.33 -6.30 22.17
N VAL A 286 7.07 -6.48 21.75
CA VAL A 286 6.53 -5.81 20.56
C VAL A 286 5.59 -4.73 21.04
N ASN A 287 5.97 -3.45 20.89
CA ASN A 287 5.09 -2.33 21.13
C ASN A 287 4.73 -1.63 19.82
N GLY A 288 3.71 -0.76 19.86
CA GLY A 288 3.31 0.02 18.70
C GLY A 288 2.94 1.44 19.05
N PHE A 289 3.17 2.37 18.12
CA PHE A 289 2.61 3.72 18.17
C PHE A 289 1.39 3.77 17.25
N THR A 290 0.25 4.18 17.81
CA THR A 290 -1.02 4.35 17.09
C THR A 290 -1.56 5.75 17.22
N GLY A 291 -2.46 6.15 16.32
CA GLY A 291 -3.05 7.49 16.29
C GLY A 291 -3.41 7.89 14.85
N LEU A 292 -4.12 9.02 14.70
CA LEU A 292 -4.47 9.53 13.38
C LEU A 292 -3.24 9.96 12.57
N LEU A 293 -3.42 10.12 11.27
CA LEU A 293 -2.38 10.64 10.38
C LEU A 293 -1.90 12.02 10.89
N GLY A 294 -0.58 12.20 10.96
CA GLY A 294 0.02 13.43 11.52
C GLY A 294 0.01 13.52 13.06
N SER A 295 -0.36 12.44 13.77
CA SER A 295 -0.34 12.39 15.25
C SER A 295 1.05 12.41 15.87
N GLY A 296 2.13 12.25 15.08
CA GLY A 296 3.51 12.30 15.55
C GLY A 296 4.18 10.95 15.72
N ARG A 297 3.58 9.84 15.24
CA ARG A 297 4.11 8.46 15.34
C ARG A 297 5.49 8.34 14.73
N SER A 298 5.59 8.62 13.42
CA SER A 298 6.84 8.51 12.65
C SER A 298 7.90 9.48 13.14
N GLU A 299 7.53 10.70 13.52
CA GLU A 299 8.44 11.69 14.07
C GLU A 299 9.04 11.24 15.41
N SER A 300 8.26 10.58 16.26
CA SER A 300 8.73 10.04 17.55
C SER A 300 9.76 8.92 17.34
N VAL A 301 9.51 7.96 16.45
CA VAL A 301 10.47 6.88 16.21
C VAL A 301 11.70 7.35 15.42
N ARG A 302 11.58 8.37 14.58
CA ARG A 302 12.72 9.02 13.94
C ARG A 302 13.64 9.71 14.97
N ALA A 303 13.06 10.30 16.02
CA ALA A 303 13.82 10.84 17.15
C ALA A 303 14.55 9.73 17.94
N ILE A 304 13.89 8.59 18.19
CA ILE A 304 14.51 7.41 18.85
C ILE A 304 15.72 6.91 18.06
N PHE A 305 15.61 6.85 16.74
CA PHE A 305 16.69 6.41 15.83
C PHE A 305 17.74 7.49 15.56
N GLY A 306 17.48 8.75 15.93
CA GLY A 306 18.35 9.89 15.61
C GLY A 306 18.33 10.29 14.13
N ALA A 307 17.26 9.95 13.41
CA ALA A 307 17.04 10.38 12.02
C ALA A 307 16.67 11.88 11.95
N ASP A 308 15.95 12.36 12.96
CA ASP A 308 15.71 13.79 13.17
C ASP A 308 16.65 14.32 14.27
N PRO A 309 17.20 15.55 14.14
CA PRO A 309 18.07 16.12 15.16
C PRO A 309 17.42 16.19 16.51
N VAL A 310 17.99 15.49 17.51
CA VAL A 310 17.53 15.51 18.90
C VAL A 310 17.79 16.85 19.53
N THR A 311 16.78 17.47 20.12
CA THR A 311 16.83 18.81 20.72
C THR A 311 16.83 18.78 22.24
N GLY A 312 16.40 17.67 22.88
CA GLY A 312 16.36 17.54 24.32
C GLY A 312 16.09 16.12 24.78
N GLY A 313 16.16 15.91 26.09
CA GLY A 313 15.92 14.64 26.75
C GLY A 313 17.20 13.83 27.03
N SER A 314 16.99 12.66 27.62
CA SER A 314 18.07 11.69 27.90
C SER A 314 17.68 10.30 27.45
N VAL A 315 18.68 9.54 27.04
CA VAL A 315 18.50 8.14 26.56
C VAL A 315 19.39 7.22 27.39
N LYS A 316 18.84 6.06 27.77
CA LYS A 316 19.56 4.94 28.34
C LYS A 316 19.37 3.71 27.47
N ILE A 317 20.43 2.95 27.25
CA ILE A 317 20.42 1.66 26.57
C ILE A 317 21.01 0.66 27.53
N GLU A 318 20.28 -0.40 27.86
CA GLU A 318 20.66 -1.39 28.87
C GLU A 318 21.05 -0.72 30.22
N GLY A 319 20.24 0.26 30.64
CA GLY A 319 20.48 1.02 31.89
C GLY A 319 21.65 2.02 31.84
N LYS A 320 22.44 2.07 30.75
CA LYS A 320 23.59 2.97 30.61
C LYS A 320 23.21 4.20 29.78
N LYS A 321 23.66 5.39 30.22
CA LYS A 321 23.48 6.60 29.41
C LYS A 321 24.08 6.44 28.01
N ALA A 322 23.28 6.74 27.00
CA ALA A 322 23.68 6.72 25.60
C ALA A 322 23.38 8.08 24.96
N LYS A 323 24.20 8.45 23.98
CA LYS A 323 23.97 9.63 23.16
C LYS A 323 23.67 9.19 21.73
N ILE A 324 22.44 9.44 21.28
CA ILE A 324 22.02 9.20 19.92
C ILE A 324 21.79 10.56 19.26
N GLY A 325 22.76 11.05 18.51
CA GLY A 325 22.67 12.31 17.77
C GLY A 325 22.48 12.15 16.27
N LYS A 326 22.68 10.94 15.76
CA LYS A 326 22.55 10.59 14.35
C LYS A 326 22.30 9.09 14.17
N PRO A 327 21.76 8.64 13.02
CA PRO A 327 21.46 7.21 12.78
C PRO A 327 22.61 6.26 13.05
N LEU A 328 23.84 6.62 12.71
CA LEU A 328 25.02 5.79 12.95
C LEU A 328 25.25 5.48 14.45
N ASP A 329 24.86 6.39 15.34
CA ASP A 329 24.99 6.18 16.78
C ASP A 329 23.99 5.09 17.22
N ALA A 330 22.72 5.19 16.76
CA ALA A 330 21.70 4.17 16.99
C ALA A 330 22.13 2.79 16.44
N MET A 331 22.62 2.76 15.20
CA MET A 331 23.10 1.52 14.56
C MET A 331 24.21 0.83 15.36
N LYS A 332 25.17 1.61 15.93
CA LYS A 332 26.23 1.08 16.78
C LYS A 332 25.73 0.52 18.11
N HIS A 333 24.57 0.95 18.56
CA HIS A 333 23.87 0.40 19.74
C HIS A 333 22.90 -0.72 19.38
N GLY A 334 22.96 -1.26 18.16
CA GLY A 334 22.10 -2.37 17.73
C GLY A 334 20.65 -1.97 17.49
N ILE A 335 20.40 -0.73 17.10
CA ILE A 335 19.05 -0.25 16.71
C ILE A 335 18.95 -0.18 15.20
N GLY A 336 17.93 -0.82 14.61
CA GLY A 336 17.58 -0.73 13.19
C GLY A 336 16.31 0.07 12.98
N TYR A 337 16.15 0.69 11.80
CA TYR A 337 14.97 1.48 11.46
C TYR A 337 14.53 1.27 10.00
N LEU A 338 13.32 0.76 9.82
CA LEU A 338 12.65 0.66 8.53
C LEU A 338 11.69 1.84 8.39
N PRO A 339 11.90 2.75 7.41
CA PRO A 339 11.11 3.98 7.27
C PRO A 339 9.78 3.75 6.57
N GLU A 340 8.81 4.66 6.81
CA GLU A 340 7.48 4.66 6.20
C GLU A 340 7.54 4.74 4.67
N ASP A 341 8.30 5.68 4.12
CA ASP A 341 8.46 5.82 2.65
C ASP A 341 9.59 4.93 2.14
N ARG A 342 9.20 3.70 1.76
CA ARG A 342 10.12 2.71 1.20
C ARG A 342 10.89 3.23 -0.01
N LYS A 343 10.21 3.94 -0.93
CA LYS A 343 10.81 4.36 -2.20
C LYS A 343 11.81 5.51 -2.02
N ARG A 344 11.50 6.44 -1.15
CA ARG A 344 12.33 7.64 -0.92
C ARG A 344 13.46 7.39 0.08
N ASP A 345 13.12 6.75 1.20
CA ASP A 345 14.01 6.65 2.36
C ASP A 345 14.49 5.20 2.62
N GLY A 346 13.80 4.21 2.05
CA GLY A 346 14.06 2.79 2.31
C GLY A 346 15.05 2.15 1.36
N ILE A 347 14.90 2.30 0.04
CA ILE A 347 15.72 1.62 -0.97
C ILE A 347 16.61 2.61 -1.74
N ILE A 348 17.74 2.10 -2.25
CA ILE A 348 18.49 2.80 -3.30
C ILE A 348 18.15 2.11 -4.61
N ALA A 349 17.23 2.70 -5.36
CA ALA A 349 16.51 2.08 -6.48
C ALA A 349 17.41 1.47 -7.58
N ASP A 350 18.51 2.13 -7.90
CA ASP A 350 19.43 1.72 -8.96
C ASP A 350 20.49 0.71 -8.50
N LEU A 351 20.64 0.48 -7.21
CA LEU A 351 21.54 -0.53 -6.67
C LEU A 351 20.90 -1.92 -6.71
N SER A 352 21.76 -2.93 -6.70
CA SER A 352 21.35 -4.34 -6.66
C SER A 352 20.67 -4.71 -5.33
N VAL A 353 19.96 -5.84 -5.30
CA VAL A 353 19.43 -6.46 -4.09
C VAL A 353 20.56 -6.67 -3.08
N ARG A 354 21.71 -7.24 -3.51
CA ARG A 354 22.91 -7.42 -2.68
C ARG A 354 23.35 -6.13 -2.03
N ASP A 355 23.55 -5.06 -2.84
CA ASP A 355 24.09 -3.81 -2.34
C ASP A 355 23.12 -3.13 -1.36
N ASN A 356 21.81 -3.27 -1.59
CA ASN A 356 20.79 -2.81 -0.66
C ASN A 356 20.79 -3.61 0.66
N ILE A 357 21.02 -4.94 0.64
CA ILE A 357 21.07 -5.78 1.84
C ILE A 357 22.28 -5.42 2.69
N ILE A 358 23.48 -5.34 2.12
CA ILE A 358 24.72 -5.12 2.89
C ILE A 358 24.90 -3.68 3.38
N LEU A 359 24.09 -2.72 2.91
CA LEU A 359 24.29 -1.29 3.09
C LEU A 359 24.50 -0.89 4.55
N ALA A 360 23.62 -1.30 5.46
CA ALA A 360 23.70 -0.94 6.88
C ALA A 360 24.96 -1.51 7.55
N LEU A 361 25.25 -2.78 7.29
CA LEU A 361 26.46 -3.42 7.81
C LEU A 361 27.74 -2.78 7.26
N GLN A 362 27.74 -2.38 5.99
CA GLN A 362 28.85 -1.64 5.37
C GLN A 362 29.07 -0.27 6.02
N VAL A 363 27.99 0.44 6.37
CA VAL A 363 28.06 1.74 7.05
C VAL A 363 28.65 1.57 8.47
N ILE A 364 28.22 0.54 9.22
CA ILE A 364 28.73 0.23 10.55
C ILE A 364 30.23 -0.09 10.49
N LYS A 365 30.65 -0.91 9.52
CA LYS A 365 32.04 -1.31 9.31
C LYS A 365 32.92 -0.12 8.86
N GLY A 366 32.34 0.85 8.19
CA GLY A 366 32.99 2.00 7.56
C GLY A 366 33.07 1.89 6.04
N VAL A 367 32.72 2.98 5.39
CA VAL A 367 32.63 3.05 3.91
C VAL A 367 33.97 2.87 3.20
N THR A 368 35.09 3.14 3.89
CA THR A 368 36.45 3.00 3.34
C THR A 368 36.96 1.56 3.36
N HIS A 369 36.22 0.62 3.97
CA HIS A 369 36.58 -0.79 4.08
C HIS A 369 35.50 -1.68 3.46
N PRO A 370 35.33 -1.67 2.11
CA PRO A 370 34.26 -2.42 1.47
C PRO A 370 34.40 -3.93 1.70
N PHE A 371 33.29 -4.63 1.67
CA PHE A 371 33.30 -6.09 1.61
C PHE A 371 33.79 -6.56 0.23
N SER A 372 34.49 -7.71 0.20
CA SER A 372 34.74 -8.36 -1.08
C SER A 372 33.42 -8.80 -1.71
N ARG A 373 33.38 -8.86 -3.04
CA ARG A 373 32.18 -9.24 -3.78
C ARG A 373 31.62 -10.59 -3.30
N ALA A 374 32.49 -11.61 -3.17
CA ALA A 374 32.09 -12.93 -2.71
C ALA A 374 31.46 -12.92 -1.29
N LYS A 375 31.99 -12.10 -0.37
CA LYS A 375 31.41 -11.96 0.97
C LYS A 375 30.06 -11.25 0.95
N ALA A 376 29.94 -10.22 0.13
CA ALA A 376 28.70 -9.49 -0.04
C ALA A 376 27.59 -10.38 -0.68
N GLU A 377 27.95 -11.19 -1.69
CA GLU A 377 27.07 -12.19 -2.30
C GLU A 377 26.62 -13.23 -1.26
N ALA A 378 27.54 -13.79 -0.48
CA ALA A 378 27.20 -14.78 0.54
C ALA A 378 26.17 -14.24 1.57
N PHE A 379 26.37 -12.99 2.05
CA PHE A 379 25.42 -12.34 2.95
C PHE A 379 24.04 -12.13 2.28
N ALA A 380 24.04 -11.68 1.03
CA ALA A 380 22.81 -11.46 0.32
C ALA A 380 22.02 -12.75 0.08
N ASP A 381 22.70 -13.79 -0.38
CA ASP A 381 22.10 -15.10 -0.69
C ASP A 381 21.51 -15.77 0.57
N GLU A 382 22.19 -15.63 1.72
CA GLU A 382 21.68 -16.10 3.01
C GLU A 382 20.32 -15.46 3.33
N TYR A 383 20.23 -14.15 3.27
CA TYR A 383 18.98 -13.44 3.62
C TYR A 383 17.91 -13.49 2.53
N ILE A 384 18.29 -13.60 1.25
CA ILE A 384 17.36 -13.89 0.16
C ILE A 384 16.63 -15.19 0.43
N LYS A 385 17.37 -16.23 0.85
CA LYS A 385 16.80 -17.54 1.20
C LYS A 385 16.01 -17.48 2.51
N ALA A 386 16.55 -16.84 3.55
CA ALA A 386 15.91 -16.79 4.88
C ALA A 386 14.54 -16.09 4.86
N LEU A 387 14.39 -15.04 4.05
CA LEU A 387 13.16 -14.26 3.94
C LEU A 387 12.33 -14.60 2.69
N ASP A 388 12.70 -15.63 1.95
CA ASP A 388 12.06 -16.02 0.69
C ASP A 388 11.85 -14.81 -0.25
N ILE A 389 12.93 -14.06 -0.53
CA ILE A 389 12.89 -12.90 -1.43
C ILE A 389 12.85 -13.38 -2.87
N LYS A 390 11.80 -13.09 -3.59
CA LYS A 390 11.65 -13.47 -5.00
C LYS A 390 12.46 -12.53 -5.89
N THR A 391 13.62 -12.99 -6.32
CA THR A 391 14.52 -12.27 -7.23
C THR A 391 15.19 -13.26 -8.18
N ALA A 392 15.56 -12.80 -9.38
CA ALA A 392 16.31 -13.61 -10.34
C ALA A 392 17.75 -13.87 -9.88
N SER A 393 18.36 -12.90 -9.19
CA SER A 393 19.71 -12.99 -8.61
C SER A 393 19.93 -11.87 -7.59
N SER A 394 20.98 -11.97 -6.79
CA SER A 394 21.39 -10.89 -5.88
C SER A 394 21.90 -9.63 -6.60
N ASP A 395 22.28 -9.72 -7.88
CA ASP A 395 22.67 -8.60 -8.73
C ASP A 395 21.48 -7.86 -9.37
N THR A 396 20.26 -8.38 -9.24
CA THR A 396 19.05 -7.74 -9.79
C THR A 396 18.83 -6.36 -9.19
N PRO A 397 18.57 -5.29 -9.99
CA PRO A 397 18.25 -3.97 -9.45
C PRO A 397 16.98 -4.02 -8.60
N ILE A 398 17.03 -3.45 -7.37
CA ILE A 398 15.90 -3.57 -6.41
C ILE A 398 14.60 -2.95 -6.94
N LYS A 399 14.69 -1.93 -7.79
CA LYS A 399 13.52 -1.28 -8.39
C LYS A 399 12.65 -2.22 -9.25
N SER A 400 13.20 -3.33 -9.72
CA SER A 400 12.46 -4.33 -10.52
C SER A 400 11.66 -5.33 -9.68
N LEU A 401 11.85 -5.35 -8.36
CA LEU A 401 11.13 -6.22 -7.46
C LEU A 401 9.75 -5.66 -7.12
N SER A 402 8.81 -6.56 -6.78
CA SER A 402 7.52 -6.18 -6.20
C SER A 402 7.71 -5.46 -4.85
N GLY A 403 6.71 -4.67 -4.44
CA GLY A 403 6.75 -3.93 -3.18
C GLY A 403 7.04 -4.80 -1.97
N GLY A 404 6.42 -5.97 -1.88
CA GLY A 404 6.67 -6.93 -0.79
C GLY A 404 8.11 -7.45 -0.76
N ASN A 405 8.69 -7.76 -1.93
CA ASN A 405 10.08 -8.19 -2.00
C ASN A 405 11.07 -7.06 -1.70
N GLN A 406 10.78 -5.81 -2.12
CA GLN A 406 11.56 -4.64 -1.70
C GLN A 406 11.55 -4.48 -0.17
N GLN A 407 10.39 -4.68 0.46
CA GLN A 407 10.24 -4.61 1.92
C GLN A 407 11.08 -5.68 2.63
N LYS A 408 11.05 -6.91 2.12
CA LYS A 408 11.88 -8.00 2.62
C LYS A 408 13.38 -7.71 2.47
N VAL A 409 13.81 -7.03 1.40
CA VAL A 409 15.21 -6.57 1.22
C VAL A 409 15.61 -5.56 2.28
N ILE A 410 14.73 -4.61 2.63
CA ILE A 410 15.02 -3.64 3.70
C ILE A 410 15.08 -4.34 5.06
N LEU A 411 14.18 -5.28 5.33
CA LEU A 411 14.25 -6.13 6.55
C LEU A 411 15.56 -6.92 6.59
N ALA A 412 15.97 -7.57 5.49
CA ALA A 412 17.25 -8.27 5.38
C ALA A 412 18.44 -7.37 5.70
N ARG A 413 18.44 -6.12 5.22
CA ARG A 413 19.46 -5.10 5.51
C ARG A 413 19.66 -4.92 7.00
N TRP A 414 18.58 -4.79 7.75
CA TRP A 414 18.66 -4.58 9.19
C TRP A 414 18.97 -5.86 9.93
N LEU A 415 18.34 -6.97 9.60
CA LEU A 415 18.59 -8.26 10.25
C LEU A 415 20.05 -8.71 10.09
N LEU A 416 20.71 -8.39 8.97
CA LEU A 416 22.14 -8.64 8.76
C LEU A 416 23.05 -7.91 9.77
N THR A 417 22.57 -6.83 10.39
CA THR A 417 23.33 -6.14 11.45
C THR A 417 23.13 -6.75 12.82
N HIS A 418 22.33 -7.80 12.98
CA HIS A 418 21.94 -8.44 14.24
C HIS A 418 21.43 -7.43 15.28
N PRO A 419 20.38 -6.65 14.96
CA PRO A 419 19.88 -5.62 15.85
C PRO A 419 19.25 -6.24 17.10
N GLN A 420 19.36 -5.53 18.23
CA GLN A 420 18.64 -5.88 19.46
C GLN A 420 17.31 -5.14 19.58
N TYR A 421 17.17 -4.04 18.85
CA TYR A 421 15.94 -3.27 18.74
C TYR A 421 15.69 -2.90 17.28
N LEU A 422 14.50 -3.22 16.77
CA LEU A 422 14.08 -2.94 15.40
C LEU A 422 12.83 -2.09 15.39
N ILE A 423 12.91 -0.94 14.74
CA ILE A 423 11.78 -0.04 14.53
C ILE A 423 11.25 -0.25 13.11
N LEU A 424 9.98 -0.56 13.00
CA LEU A 424 9.27 -0.83 11.76
C LEU A 424 8.14 0.19 11.58
N ASP A 425 8.37 1.19 10.73
CA ASP A 425 7.41 2.25 10.45
C ASP A 425 6.65 1.92 9.16
N GLU A 426 5.37 1.56 9.28
CA GLU A 426 4.47 1.11 8.21
C GLU A 426 5.07 -0.03 7.35
N PRO A 427 5.60 -1.12 7.95
CA PRO A 427 6.30 -2.16 7.20
C PRO A 427 5.40 -2.94 6.24
N THR A 428 4.09 -2.84 6.40
CA THR A 428 3.07 -3.55 5.63
C THR A 428 2.34 -2.66 4.62
N ARG A 429 2.70 -1.38 4.54
CA ARG A 429 2.04 -0.42 3.66
C ARG A 429 2.32 -0.70 2.18
N GLY A 430 1.23 -0.83 1.39
CA GLY A 430 1.33 -1.00 -0.07
C GLY A 430 1.94 -2.33 -0.50
N ILE A 431 1.74 -3.38 0.29
CA ILE A 431 2.08 -4.76 -0.05
C ILE A 431 0.84 -5.64 0.04
N ASP A 432 0.91 -6.82 -0.54
CA ASP A 432 -0.21 -7.78 -0.54
C ASP A 432 -0.42 -8.44 0.83
N VAL A 433 -1.64 -8.99 1.03
CA VAL A 433 -2.08 -9.56 2.31
C VAL A 433 -1.22 -10.76 2.73
N GLY A 434 -0.77 -11.58 1.77
CA GLY A 434 0.12 -12.72 2.05
C GLY A 434 1.46 -12.27 2.63
N THR A 435 2.11 -11.31 1.97
CA THR A 435 3.37 -10.73 2.45
C THR A 435 3.20 -9.98 3.78
N LYS A 436 2.07 -9.28 4.01
CA LYS A 436 1.74 -8.67 5.31
C LYS A 436 1.78 -9.71 6.44
N THR A 437 1.11 -10.83 6.22
CA THR A 437 1.05 -11.94 7.19
C THR A 437 2.43 -12.53 7.46
N GLU A 438 3.25 -12.70 6.42
CA GLU A 438 4.63 -13.19 6.57
C GLU A 438 5.48 -12.24 7.42
N ILE A 439 5.37 -10.93 7.21
CA ILE A 439 6.07 -9.92 8.00
C ILE A 439 5.61 -9.93 9.45
N GLN A 440 4.29 -10.03 9.73
CA GLN A 440 3.77 -10.11 11.09
C GLN A 440 4.27 -11.37 11.81
N LYS A 441 4.25 -12.53 11.16
CA LYS A 441 4.83 -13.78 11.71
C LYS A 441 6.33 -13.64 12.00
N LEU A 442 7.08 -13.00 11.10
CA LEU A 442 8.50 -12.73 11.30
C LEU A 442 8.74 -11.83 12.51
N VAL A 443 7.97 -10.76 12.68
CA VAL A 443 8.06 -9.84 13.84
C VAL A 443 7.86 -10.60 15.14
N LEU A 444 6.82 -11.42 15.24
CA LEU A 444 6.56 -12.22 16.46
C LEU A 444 7.67 -13.22 16.75
N LYS A 445 8.17 -13.91 15.72
CA LYS A 445 9.29 -14.84 15.87
C LYS A 445 10.56 -14.14 16.37
N LEU A 446 10.91 -12.99 15.81
CA LEU A 446 12.08 -12.21 16.25
C LEU A 446 11.94 -11.72 17.68
N ALA A 447 10.73 -11.35 18.10
CA ALA A 447 10.45 -10.97 19.48
C ALA A 447 10.60 -12.16 20.45
N GLU A 448 10.12 -13.36 20.08
CA GLU A 448 10.33 -14.60 20.84
C GLU A 448 11.82 -14.95 20.97
N GLU A 449 12.63 -14.61 19.98
CA GLU A 449 14.09 -14.74 20.00
C GLU A 449 14.80 -13.64 20.85
N GLY A 450 14.01 -12.72 21.45
CA GLY A 450 14.49 -11.68 22.38
C GLY A 450 14.75 -10.31 21.77
N MET A 451 14.42 -10.10 20.49
CA MET A 451 14.54 -8.79 19.84
C MET A 451 13.41 -7.87 20.29
N SER A 452 13.73 -6.64 20.71
CA SER A 452 12.73 -5.61 20.97
C SER A 452 12.24 -5.03 19.64
N ILE A 453 10.92 -4.84 19.48
CA ILE A 453 10.36 -4.34 18.20
C ILE A 453 9.33 -3.27 18.46
N THR A 454 9.48 -2.11 17.79
CA THR A 454 8.41 -1.13 17.64
C THR A 454 7.78 -1.32 16.27
N PHE A 455 6.47 -1.62 16.25
CA PHE A 455 5.70 -1.87 15.04
C PHE A 455 4.64 -0.80 14.88
N ILE A 456 4.70 -0.01 13.82
CA ILE A 456 3.72 1.04 13.50
C ILE A 456 2.96 0.60 12.27
N SER A 457 1.62 0.64 12.34
CA SER A 457 0.74 0.44 11.21
C SER A 457 -0.45 1.40 11.28
N SER A 458 -0.91 1.85 10.13
CA SER A 458 -2.18 2.56 9.99
C SER A 458 -3.38 1.63 10.17
N GLU A 459 -3.19 0.31 10.03
CA GLU A 459 -4.22 -0.70 10.24
C GLU A 459 -4.22 -1.16 11.71
N ILE A 460 -5.22 -0.71 12.48
CA ILE A 460 -5.34 -1.02 13.91
C ILE A 460 -5.36 -2.53 14.16
N GLU A 461 -6.02 -3.30 13.30
CA GLU A 461 -6.10 -4.75 13.43
C GLU A 461 -4.72 -5.44 13.35
N GLU A 462 -3.80 -4.93 12.51
CA GLU A 462 -2.44 -5.44 12.44
C GLU A 462 -1.71 -5.23 13.77
N MET A 463 -1.87 -4.05 14.36
CA MET A 463 -1.27 -3.70 15.64
C MET A 463 -1.84 -4.52 16.79
N LEU A 464 -3.17 -4.72 16.81
CA LEU A 464 -3.83 -5.53 17.83
C LEU A 464 -3.41 -7.01 17.78
N ARG A 465 -3.04 -7.52 16.60
CA ARG A 465 -2.52 -8.90 16.44
C ARG A 465 -1.06 -9.03 16.82
N THR A 466 -0.25 -7.97 16.59
CA THR A 466 1.21 -8.06 16.65
C THR A 466 1.77 -7.49 17.94
N CYS A 467 1.18 -6.40 18.47
CA CYS A 467 1.72 -5.67 19.62
C CYS A 467 1.15 -6.17 20.95
N SER A 468 2.01 -6.25 21.97
CA SER A 468 1.60 -6.48 23.36
C SER A 468 1.26 -5.22 24.13
N ARG A 469 1.66 -4.05 23.59
CA ARG A 469 1.44 -2.72 24.14
C ARG A 469 1.28 -1.69 23.02
N LEU A 470 0.31 -0.79 23.15
CA LEU A 470 0.09 0.32 22.23
C LEU A 470 0.24 1.66 22.94
N ILE A 471 1.02 2.55 22.33
CA ILE A 471 1.18 3.94 22.73
C ILE A 471 0.30 4.77 21.81
N VAL A 472 -0.71 5.42 22.37
CA VAL A 472 -1.69 6.21 21.61
C VAL A 472 -1.22 7.65 21.52
N MET A 473 -1.11 8.15 20.29
CA MET A 473 -0.65 9.51 20.02
C MET A 473 -1.76 10.37 19.42
N ARG A 474 -1.80 11.64 19.84
CA ARG A 474 -2.65 12.69 19.29
C ARG A 474 -1.95 14.04 19.39
N ASP A 475 -1.98 14.82 18.30
CA ASP A 475 -1.39 16.16 18.23
C ASP A 475 0.08 16.20 18.71
N ARG A 476 0.85 15.17 18.35
CA ARG A 476 2.27 14.95 18.72
C ARG A 476 2.52 14.75 20.22
N ASN A 477 1.50 14.32 20.96
CA ASN A 477 1.62 13.96 22.38
C ASN A 477 1.18 12.51 22.58
N ILE A 478 1.77 11.83 23.55
CA ILE A 478 1.26 10.54 24.04
C ILE A 478 0.05 10.86 24.90
N VAL A 479 -1.12 10.31 24.54
CA VAL A 479 -2.40 10.53 25.24
C VAL A 479 -2.89 9.29 25.99
N GLY A 480 -2.24 8.17 25.82
CA GLY A 480 -2.55 6.93 26.54
C GLY A 480 -1.61 5.79 26.18
N GLU A 481 -1.62 4.77 27.02
CA GLU A 481 -0.93 3.51 26.85
C GLU A 481 -1.88 2.37 27.14
N LEU A 482 -2.05 1.43 26.22
CA LEU A 482 -2.98 0.31 26.31
C LEU A 482 -2.22 -1.02 26.34
N LYS A 483 -2.62 -1.94 27.24
CA LYS A 483 -2.00 -3.25 27.45
C LYS A 483 -3.04 -4.33 27.73
N GLY A 484 -2.69 -5.59 27.45
CA GLY A 484 -3.52 -6.73 27.82
C GLY A 484 -4.94 -6.65 27.29
N ASP A 485 -5.93 -6.71 28.17
CA ASP A 485 -7.36 -6.71 27.81
C ASP A 485 -7.86 -5.35 27.26
N GLU A 486 -7.09 -4.28 27.42
CA GLU A 486 -7.40 -2.96 26.87
C GLU A 486 -7.09 -2.89 25.36
N LEU A 487 -6.37 -3.85 24.81
CA LEU A 487 -6.01 -3.91 23.38
C LEU A 487 -7.21 -4.33 22.52
N THR A 488 -8.20 -3.44 22.44
CA THR A 488 -9.39 -3.58 21.60
C THR A 488 -9.51 -2.39 20.66
N GLN A 489 -10.08 -2.60 19.47
CA GLN A 489 -10.27 -1.53 18.49
C GLN A 489 -11.10 -0.37 19.07
N GLU A 490 -12.15 -0.69 19.84
CA GLU A 490 -13.01 0.31 20.49
C GLU A 490 -12.19 1.17 21.46
N ARG A 491 -11.37 0.56 22.33
CA ARG A 491 -10.57 1.29 23.31
C ARG A 491 -9.52 2.17 22.66
N VAL A 492 -8.84 1.66 21.63
CA VAL A 492 -7.88 2.44 20.82
C VAL A 492 -8.56 3.66 20.22
N MET A 493 -9.68 3.49 19.52
CA MET A 493 -10.42 4.59 18.88
C MET A 493 -10.94 5.60 19.91
N ARG A 494 -11.45 5.13 21.06
CA ARG A 494 -11.91 6.00 22.14
C ARG A 494 -10.77 6.84 22.71
N THR A 495 -9.59 6.26 22.92
CA THR A 495 -8.41 6.98 23.42
C THR A 495 -7.92 8.01 22.39
N ILE A 496 -7.89 7.67 21.11
CA ILE A 496 -7.55 8.60 20.01
C ILE A 496 -8.55 9.79 20.00
N ALA A 497 -9.85 9.54 20.18
CA ALA A 497 -10.89 10.56 20.16
C ALA A 497 -10.87 11.49 21.39
N GLY A 498 -10.14 11.14 22.45
CA GLY A 498 -10.05 11.94 23.69
C GLY A 498 -11.09 11.59 24.74
N GLY A 499 -11.76 10.46 24.63
CA GLY A 499 -12.58 9.86 25.67
C GLY A 499 -11.68 9.24 26.75
N GLY A 500 -11.18 10.07 27.68
CA GLY A 500 -10.70 9.59 28.97
C GLY A 500 -11.87 9.09 29.81
N ASP A 501 -11.61 8.23 30.80
CA ASP A 501 -12.59 7.66 31.75
C ASP A 501 -13.49 8.69 32.35
#